data_afc87efb68490b4c6753e9fa61435adf
#
_entry.id   afc87efb68490b4c6753e9fa61435adf
#
_cell.length_a   1.000
_cell.length_b   1.000
_cell.length_c   1.000
_cell.angle_alpha   90.00
_cell.angle_beta   90.00
_cell.angle_gamma   90.00
#
_symmetry.space_group_name_H-M   'P 1'
#
loop_
_entity.id
_entity.type
_entity.pdbx_description
1 polymer ?
#
loop_
_entity_poly.entity_id
_entity_poly.type
_entity_poly.pdbx_seq_one_letter_code
_entity_poly.pdbx_strand_id
1 'polypeptide(L)'
;VDLEQKMKLASAGAFNYGLHDYTAFIVQALPNKGQKLEDTRALVLDEMGKLRRGEFADELLPAVMANKKLNFYKGLDDNENRASIMVDAFINDQKWEDVAKQLDRQSKLTKKDIIDFANKHLRADNFVCVYKRIGEDKTLKKIEKPAITPIPANREYESDFVKEIKNAKVAPIQPEFLDFKKDLTVTKTSKKLPLLYK
;
A
#
# COMPACT_ATOMS: atom_id res chain seq x y z
N VAL A 1 -1.71 15.75 -1.10
CA VAL A 1 -2.71 16.79 -1.37
C VAL A 1 -2.02 18.14 -1.62
N ASP A 2 -1.34 18.75 -0.65
CA ASP A 2 -0.77 20.11 -0.79
C ASP A 2 0.31 20.23 -1.85
N LEU A 3 1.13 19.22 -2.05
CA LEU A 3 2.22 19.27 -3.01
C LEU A 3 1.75 19.05 -4.44
N GLU A 4 0.90 18.07 -4.69
CA GLU A 4 0.39 17.74 -6.03
C GLU A 4 -0.78 18.64 -6.45
N GLN A 5 -1.82 18.76 -5.63
CA GLN A 5 -3.00 19.54 -6.01
C GLN A 5 -2.71 21.04 -6.17
N LYS A 6 -1.72 21.56 -5.44
CA LYS A 6 -1.23 22.93 -5.63
C LYS A 6 -0.10 23.01 -6.66
N MET A 7 0.14 21.94 -7.41
CA MET A 7 1.16 21.86 -8.49
C MET A 7 2.57 22.29 -8.05
N LYS A 8 2.90 22.13 -6.78
CA LYS A 8 4.24 22.43 -6.27
C LYS A 8 5.25 21.36 -6.70
N LEU A 9 4.80 20.13 -6.89
CA LEU A 9 5.53 18.99 -7.41
C LEU A 9 4.70 18.26 -8.46
N ALA A 10 5.36 17.55 -9.37
CA ALA A 10 4.70 16.72 -10.36
C ALA A 10 4.02 15.52 -9.72
N SER A 11 4.64 14.94 -8.67
CA SER A 11 4.04 13.88 -7.85
C SER A 11 4.69 13.86 -6.46
N ALA A 12 3.91 13.48 -5.45
CA ALA A 12 4.41 13.21 -4.10
C ALA A 12 3.54 12.15 -3.42
N GLY A 13 4.17 11.12 -2.88
CA GLY A 13 3.50 10.04 -2.16
C GLY A 13 4.26 9.61 -0.93
N ALA A 14 3.56 9.00 0.00
CA ALA A 14 4.17 8.38 1.17
C ALA A 14 3.56 7.00 1.39
N PHE A 15 4.40 6.03 1.71
CA PHE A 15 3.98 4.66 1.94
C PHE A 15 4.90 3.96 2.94
N ASN A 16 4.40 2.89 3.54
CA ASN A 16 5.18 2.00 4.37
C ASN A 16 5.67 0.82 3.54
N TYR A 17 6.93 0.49 3.67
CA TYR A 17 7.50 -0.74 3.16
C TYR A 17 7.79 -1.66 4.35
N GLY A 18 6.83 -2.54 4.62
CA GLY A 18 6.90 -3.49 5.73
C GLY A 18 7.71 -4.71 5.33
N LEU A 19 8.69 -5.05 6.16
CA LEU A 19 9.42 -6.30 6.14
C LEU A 19 9.19 -7.01 7.46
N HIS A 20 9.59 -8.28 7.55
CA HIS A 20 9.42 -9.07 8.77
C HIS A 20 10.03 -8.38 10.01
N ASP A 21 11.26 -7.90 9.90
CA ASP A 21 12.01 -7.35 11.05
C ASP A 21 11.95 -5.82 11.16
N TYR A 22 11.71 -5.11 10.05
CA TYR A 22 11.65 -3.65 10.03
C TYR A 22 10.55 -3.13 9.13
N THR A 23 10.19 -1.88 9.35
CA THR A 23 9.34 -1.11 8.43
C THR A 23 10.05 0.18 8.06
N ALA A 24 10.16 0.46 6.76
CA ALA A 24 10.60 1.74 6.27
C ALA A 24 9.40 2.63 5.96
N PHE A 25 9.40 3.86 6.45
CA PHE A 25 8.50 4.90 5.99
C PHE A 25 9.17 5.66 4.85
N ILE A 26 8.60 5.59 3.67
CA ILE A 26 9.19 6.12 2.44
C ILE A 26 8.34 7.27 1.94
N VAL A 27 8.98 8.40 1.64
CA VAL A 27 8.37 9.52 0.91
C VAL A 27 9.06 9.61 -0.43
N GLN A 28 8.28 9.52 -1.49
CA GLN A 28 8.76 9.67 -2.86
C GLN A 28 8.20 10.95 -3.45
N ALA A 29 9.04 11.74 -4.11
CA ALA A 29 8.62 12.98 -4.74
C ALA A 29 9.27 13.13 -6.12
N LEU A 30 8.49 13.61 -7.08
CA LEU A 30 8.92 13.90 -8.44
C LEU A 30 8.86 15.42 -8.67
N PRO A 31 9.98 16.06 -9.00
CA PRO A 31 10.01 17.50 -9.27
C PRO A 31 9.22 17.85 -10.54
N ASN A 32 8.75 19.08 -10.62
CA ASN A 32 8.28 19.66 -11.88
C ASN A 32 9.45 19.82 -12.86
N LYS A 33 9.13 19.95 -14.15
CA LYS A 33 10.16 20.18 -15.18
C LYS A 33 10.99 21.42 -14.84
N GLY A 34 12.30 21.25 -14.74
CA GLY A 34 13.26 22.32 -14.43
C GLY A 34 13.41 22.64 -12.94
N GLN A 35 12.65 22.01 -12.06
CA GLN A 35 12.79 22.18 -10.61
C GLN A 35 13.98 21.39 -10.08
N LYS A 36 14.74 21.98 -9.15
CA LYS A 36 15.88 21.32 -8.51
C LYS A 36 15.43 20.26 -7.52
N LEU A 37 16.21 19.19 -7.39
CA LEU A 37 15.94 18.12 -6.44
C LEU A 37 16.04 18.60 -4.98
N GLU A 38 16.92 19.54 -4.72
CA GLU A 38 17.10 20.16 -3.41
C GLU A 38 15.86 20.98 -2.99
N ASP A 39 15.24 21.69 -3.91
CA ASP A 39 13.98 22.44 -3.67
C ASP A 39 12.82 21.45 -3.42
N THR A 40 12.77 20.35 -4.18
CA THR A 40 11.81 19.26 -3.97
C THR A 40 11.94 18.66 -2.56
N ARG A 41 13.16 18.38 -2.12
CA ARG A 41 13.44 17.92 -0.77
C ARG A 41 12.96 18.92 0.29
N ALA A 42 13.24 20.21 0.08
CA ALA A 42 12.82 21.25 1.04
C ALA A 42 11.29 21.29 1.19
N LEU A 43 10.54 21.18 0.09
CA LEU A 43 9.08 21.11 0.12
C LEU A 43 8.56 19.90 0.89
N VAL A 44 9.16 18.73 0.69
CA VAL A 44 8.79 17.51 1.43
C VAL A 44 9.06 17.67 2.92
N LEU A 45 10.23 18.19 3.30
CA LEU A 45 10.59 18.40 4.70
C LEU A 45 9.70 19.47 5.38
N ASP A 46 9.25 20.50 4.65
CA ASP A 46 8.29 21.47 5.15
C ASP A 46 6.94 20.79 5.49
N GLU A 47 6.42 19.95 4.60
CA GLU A 47 5.18 19.18 4.86
C GLU A 47 5.34 18.23 6.06
N MET A 48 6.50 17.56 6.20
CA MET A 48 6.79 16.78 7.40
C MET A 48 6.84 17.65 8.66
N GLY A 49 7.36 18.86 8.54
CA GLY A 49 7.35 19.86 9.60
C GLY A 49 5.92 20.25 10.02
N LYS A 50 5.04 20.52 9.06
CA LYS A 50 3.63 20.82 9.31
C LYS A 50 2.93 19.67 10.03
N LEU A 51 3.18 18.43 9.60
CA LEU A 51 2.63 17.24 10.26
C LEU A 51 3.04 17.17 11.74
N ARG A 52 4.33 17.41 12.03
CA ARG A 52 4.86 17.42 13.41
C ARG A 52 4.27 18.53 14.28
N ARG A 53 3.94 19.68 13.69
CA ARG A 53 3.30 20.80 14.39
C ARG A 53 1.77 20.71 14.46
N GLY A 54 1.18 19.68 13.79
CA GLY A 54 -0.28 19.51 13.74
C GLY A 54 -0.98 20.51 12.84
N GLU A 55 -0.28 21.11 11.87
CA GLU A 55 -0.80 22.09 10.92
C GLU A 55 -1.55 21.41 9.77
N PHE A 56 -2.58 20.63 10.11
CA PHE A 56 -3.48 19.99 9.17
C PHE A 56 -4.91 20.02 9.72
N ALA A 57 -5.88 20.00 8.81
CA ALA A 57 -7.30 20.09 9.16
C ALA A 57 -7.74 18.89 10.02
N ASP A 58 -8.64 19.13 10.98
CA ASP A 58 -9.12 18.09 11.90
C ASP A 58 -9.94 17.02 11.16
N GLU A 59 -10.60 17.41 10.08
CA GLU A 59 -11.40 16.53 9.22
C GLU A 59 -10.54 15.58 8.38
N LEU A 60 -9.25 15.81 8.25
CA LEU A 60 -8.36 15.01 7.39
C LEU A 60 -8.26 13.57 7.89
N LEU A 61 -8.09 13.36 9.18
CA LEU A 61 -7.95 12.01 9.75
C LEU A 61 -9.23 11.18 9.58
N PRO A 62 -10.42 11.68 9.91
CA PRO A 62 -11.68 10.99 9.60
C PRO A 62 -11.86 10.68 8.11
N ALA A 63 -11.51 11.61 7.21
CA ALA A 63 -11.61 11.41 5.77
C ALA A 63 -10.66 10.29 5.27
N VAL A 64 -9.42 10.28 5.76
CA VAL A 64 -8.45 9.21 5.46
C VAL A 64 -8.97 7.86 5.94
N MET A 65 -9.54 7.80 7.15
CA MET A 65 -10.09 6.56 7.70
C MET A 65 -11.32 6.07 6.92
N ALA A 66 -12.19 6.97 6.47
CA ALA A 66 -13.33 6.62 5.63
C ALA A 66 -12.87 6.01 4.29
N ASN A 67 -11.88 6.63 3.62
CA ASN A 67 -11.30 6.10 2.40
C ASN A 67 -10.61 4.74 2.62
N LYS A 68 -9.87 4.60 3.71
CA LYS A 68 -9.19 3.34 4.03
C LYS A 68 -10.19 2.21 4.26
N LYS A 69 -11.27 2.49 4.98
CA LYS A 69 -12.37 1.54 5.20
C LYS A 69 -13.04 1.15 3.87
N LEU A 70 -13.36 2.12 3.03
CA LEU A 70 -13.95 1.88 1.72
C LEU A 70 -13.05 0.98 0.85
N ASN A 71 -11.75 1.30 0.77
CA ASN A 71 -10.80 0.54 -0.03
C ASN A 71 -10.59 -0.87 0.51
N PHE A 72 -10.56 -1.04 1.82
CA PHE A 72 -10.46 -2.36 2.44
C PHE A 72 -11.65 -3.25 2.06
N TYR A 73 -12.89 -2.76 2.23
CA TYR A 73 -14.07 -3.55 1.87
C TYR A 73 -14.18 -3.83 0.39
N LYS A 74 -13.85 -2.86 -0.48
CA LYS A 74 -13.77 -3.11 -1.92
C LYS A 74 -12.71 -4.17 -2.27
N GLY A 75 -11.57 -4.15 -1.58
CA GLY A 75 -10.53 -5.14 -1.77
C GLY A 75 -10.97 -6.56 -1.38
N LEU A 76 -11.88 -6.71 -0.42
CA LEU A 76 -12.38 -8.02 -0.02
C LEU A 76 -13.30 -8.69 -1.07
N ASP A 77 -13.78 -7.95 -2.07
CA ASP A 77 -14.54 -8.54 -3.18
C ASP A 77 -13.65 -9.38 -4.11
N ASP A 78 -12.34 -9.13 -4.10
CA ASP A 78 -11.35 -9.86 -4.89
C ASP A 78 -10.73 -11.03 -4.09
N ASN A 79 -10.73 -12.23 -4.69
CA ASN A 79 -10.22 -13.45 -4.05
C ASN A 79 -8.71 -13.43 -3.85
N GLU A 80 -7.97 -12.90 -4.83
CA GLU A 80 -6.52 -12.81 -4.78
C GLU A 80 -6.09 -11.85 -3.67
N ASN A 81 -6.80 -10.74 -3.54
CA ASN A 81 -6.53 -9.78 -2.48
C ASN A 81 -6.82 -10.34 -1.08
N ARG A 82 -7.92 -11.12 -0.92
CA ARG A 82 -8.18 -11.85 0.33
C ARG A 82 -7.08 -12.84 0.67
N ALA A 83 -6.61 -13.60 -0.31
CA ALA A 83 -5.51 -14.53 -0.12
C ALA A 83 -4.21 -13.80 0.24
N SER A 84 -3.92 -12.68 -0.44
CA SER A 84 -2.73 -11.86 -0.18
C SER A 84 -2.70 -11.31 1.25
N ILE A 85 -3.83 -10.86 1.79
CA ILE A 85 -3.92 -10.40 3.19
C ILE A 85 -3.55 -11.54 4.17
N MET A 86 -3.97 -12.76 3.90
CA MET A 86 -3.64 -13.93 4.74
C MET A 86 -2.15 -14.30 4.61
N VAL A 87 -1.60 -14.24 3.40
CA VAL A 87 -0.18 -14.48 3.13
C VAL A 87 0.68 -13.44 3.82
N ASP A 88 0.31 -12.16 3.72
CA ASP A 88 1.02 -11.07 4.39
C ASP A 88 0.99 -11.21 5.92
N ALA A 89 -0.14 -11.61 6.48
CA ALA A 89 -0.26 -11.90 7.90
C ALA A 89 0.70 -13.02 8.34
N PHE A 90 0.79 -14.08 7.55
CA PHE A 90 1.69 -15.21 7.81
C PHE A 90 3.16 -14.79 7.70
N ILE A 91 3.55 -14.11 6.62
CA ILE A 91 4.93 -13.66 6.39
C ILE A 91 5.42 -12.73 7.52
N ASN A 92 4.53 -11.86 8.02
CA ASN A 92 4.86 -10.89 9.05
C ASN A 92 4.59 -11.39 10.49
N ASP A 93 4.33 -12.68 10.65
CA ASP A 93 4.01 -13.32 11.95
C ASP A 93 2.91 -12.58 12.73
N GLN A 94 1.89 -12.10 12.02
CA GLN A 94 0.77 -11.36 12.58
C GLN A 94 -0.38 -12.32 12.91
N LYS A 95 -0.94 -12.18 14.10
CA LYS A 95 -2.16 -12.92 14.46
C LYS A 95 -3.33 -12.43 13.61
N TRP A 96 -4.11 -13.36 13.08
CA TRP A 96 -5.25 -13.03 12.24
C TRP A 96 -6.26 -12.08 12.92
N GLU A 97 -6.49 -12.26 14.21
CA GLU A 97 -7.34 -11.38 15.01
C GLU A 97 -6.88 -9.93 15.01
N ASP A 98 -5.56 -9.71 14.97
CA ASP A 98 -4.98 -8.38 14.94
C ASP A 98 -5.15 -7.73 13.55
N VAL A 99 -5.03 -8.52 12.49
CA VAL A 99 -5.29 -8.07 11.12
C VAL A 99 -6.76 -7.71 10.97
N ALA A 100 -7.67 -8.56 11.40
CA ALA A 100 -9.12 -8.34 11.32
C ALA A 100 -9.56 -7.08 12.09
N LYS A 101 -8.92 -6.78 13.23
CA LYS A 101 -9.23 -5.60 14.06
C LYS A 101 -8.42 -4.35 13.70
N GLN A 102 -7.60 -4.40 12.65
CA GLN A 102 -6.70 -3.30 12.31
C GLN A 102 -7.44 -1.98 12.03
N LEU A 103 -8.52 -2.02 11.27
CA LEU A 103 -9.32 -0.83 10.97
C LEU A 103 -9.96 -0.23 12.23
N ASP A 104 -10.45 -1.07 13.13
CA ASP A 104 -11.06 -0.61 14.39
C ASP A 104 -10.02 0.06 15.30
N ARG A 105 -8.80 -0.47 15.34
CA ARG A 105 -7.70 0.16 16.08
C ARG A 105 -7.32 1.50 15.46
N GLN A 106 -7.19 1.55 14.14
CA GLN A 106 -6.81 2.77 13.43
C GLN A 106 -7.87 3.86 13.49
N SER A 107 -9.16 3.49 13.54
CA SER A 107 -10.26 4.46 13.69
C SER A 107 -10.28 5.19 15.02
N LYS A 108 -9.57 4.69 16.03
CA LYS A 108 -9.44 5.31 17.35
C LYS A 108 -8.28 6.28 17.47
N LEU A 109 -7.43 6.36 16.42
CA LEU A 109 -6.31 7.30 16.41
C LEU A 109 -6.80 8.74 16.42
N THR A 110 -6.16 9.54 17.24
CA THR A 110 -6.40 10.97 17.36
C THR A 110 -5.37 11.79 16.60
N LYS A 111 -5.66 13.06 16.38
CA LYS A 111 -4.69 14.02 15.83
C LYS A 111 -3.41 14.05 16.66
N LYS A 112 -3.55 13.97 17.99
CA LYS A 112 -2.40 13.94 18.92
C LYS A 112 -1.50 12.72 18.68
N ASP A 113 -2.09 11.54 18.47
CA ASP A 113 -1.32 10.31 18.20
C ASP A 113 -0.48 10.44 16.92
N ILE A 114 -1.04 11.09 15.89
CA ILE A 114 -0.32 11.35 14.63
C ILE A 114 0.85 12.33 14.85
N ILE A 115 0.62 13.40 15.62
CA ILE A 115 1.65 14.38 15.94
C ILE A 115 2.77 13.75 16.77
N ASP A 116 2.42 12.96 17.79
CA ASP A 116 3.39 12.29 18.66
C ASP A 116 4.23 11.28 17.85
N PHE A 117 3.59 10.50 16.99
CA PHE A 117 4.30 9.60 16.07
C PHE A 117 5.25 10.36 15.14
N ALA A 118 4.78 11.44 14.53
CA ALA A 118 5.60 12.24 13.61
C ALA A 118 6.81 12.86 14.32
N ASN A 119 6.64 13.38 15.52
CA ASN A 119 7.74 13.94 16.31
C ASN A 119 8.74 12.88 16.76
N LYS A 120 8.29 11.65 17.01
CA LYS A 120 9.15 10.54 17.42
C LYS A 120 9.94 9.95 16.26
N HIS A 121 9.28 9.75 15.10
CA HIS A 121 9.80 8.93 14.01
C HIS A 121 10.15 9.70 12.73
N LEU A 122 9.49 10.83 12.43
CA LEU A 122 9.70 11.61 11.21
C LEU A 122 10.50 12.88 11.47
N ARG A 123 11.63 12.73 12.14
CA ARG A 123 12.51 13.86 12.52
C ARG A 123 13.37 14.30 11.32
N ALA A 124 13.81 15.55 11.37
CA ALA A 124 14.67 16.13 10.34
C ALA A 124 16.11 15.58 10.31
N ASP A 125 16.50 14.86 11.35
CA ASP A 125 17.84 14.27 11.55
C ASP A 125 17.84 12.73 11.47
N ASN A 126 16.72 12.12 11.09
CA ASN A 126 16.56 10.66 11.08
C ASN A 126 15.99 10.17 9.75
N PHE A 127 16.68 10.46 8.65
CA PHE A 127 16.28 9.96 7.32
C PHE A 127 17.49 9.90 6.39
N VAL A 128 17.35 9.09 5.35
CA VAL A 128 18.25 9.03 4.20
C VAL A 128 17.56 9.64 3.00
N CYS A 129 18.23 10.50 2.26
CA CYS A 129 17.70 11.09 1.04
C CYS A 129 18.47 10.54 -0.17
N VAL A 130 17.74 9.91 -1.09
CA VAL A 130 18.30 9.38 -2.32
C VAL A 130 17.80 10.20 -3.51
N TYR A 131 18.73 10.72 -4.29
CA TYR A 131 18.43 11.46 -5.52
C TYR A 131 18.65 10.58 -6.75
N LYS A 132 17.64 10.44 -7.60
CA LYS A 132 17.80 9.87 -8.92
C LYS A 132 18.04 10.99 -9.92
N ARG A 133 19.27 11.10 -10.39
CA ARG A 133 19.69 12.11 -11.37
C ARG A 133 19.77 11.50 -12.78
N ILE A 134 19.57 12.34 -13.79
CA ILE A 134 19.80 11.94 -15.19
C ILE A 134 21.30 11.98 -15.45
N GLY A 135 21.81 10.97 -16.12
CA GLY A 135 23.22 10.83 -16.49
C GLY A 135 23.81 9.48 -16.15
N GLU A 136 25.04 9.27 -16.56
CA GLU A 136 25.84 8.08 -16.23
C GLU A 136 26.83 8.44 -15.12
N ASP A 137 26.87 7.66 -14.07
CA ASP A 137 27.90 7.80 -13.03
C ASP A 137 29.18 7.11 -13.51
N LYS A 138 30.11 7.91 -13.96
CA LYS A 138 31.43 7.45 -14.46
C LYS A 138 32.36 7.01 -13.32
N THR A 139 31.99 7.24 -12.05
CA THR A 139 32.80 6.84 -10.91
C THR A 139 32.55 5.38 -10.50
N LEU A 140 31.46 4.78 -10.97
CA LEU A 140 31.16 3.38 -10.72
C LEU A 140 32.17 2.48 -11.43
N LYS A 141 32.96 1.76 -10.65
CA LYS A 141 33.80 0.69 -11.18
C LYS A 141 32.90 -0.47 -11.63
N LYS A 142 32.95 -0.79 -12.91
CA LYS A 142 32.32 -2.03 -13.41
C LYS A 142 33.05 -3.22 -12.79
N ILE A 143 32.32 -3.93 -11.94
CA ILE A 143 32.83 -5.21 -11.42
C ILE A 143 32.58 -6.23 -12.51
N GLU A 144 33.62 -6.99 -12.89
CA GLU A 144 33.44 -8.12 -13.80
C GLU A 144 32.43 -9.12 -13.18
N LYS A 145 31.45 -9.49 -13.97
CA LYS A 145 30.50 -10.52 -13.52
C LYS A 145 31.27 -11.82 -13.27
N PRO A 146 31.19 -12.40 -12.06
CA PRO A 146 31.75 -13.72 -11.82
C PRO A 146 31.10 -14.72 -12.77
N ALA A 147 31.89 -15.71 -13.19
CA ALA A 147 31.37 -16.81 -13.99
C ALA A 147 30.22 -17.49 -13.19
N ILE A 148 29.05 -17.54 -13.78
CA ILE A 148 27.91 -18.25 -13.19
C ILE A 148 28.07 -19.71 -13.57
N THR A 149 28.31 -20.60 -12.59
CA THR A 149 28.24 -22.02 -12.78
C THR A 149 26.80 -22.42 -13.05
N PRO A 150 26.47 -22.97 -14.23
CA PRO A 150 25.11 -23.41 -14.51
C PRO A 150 24.70 -24.48 -13.50
N ILE A 151 23.61 -24.24 -12.79
CA ILE A 151 22.99 -25.27 -11.94
C ILE A 151 22.15 -26.15 -12.89
N PRO A 152 22.42 -27.45 -12.99
CA PRO A 152 21.58 -28.34 -13.78
C PRO A 152 20.18 -28.36 -13.15
N ALA A 153 19.24 -27.72 -13.82
CA ALA A 153 17.84 -27.75 -13.40
C ALA A 153 17.18 -29.00 -14.00
N ASN A 154 16.84 -29.97 -13.17
CA ASN A 154 15.98 -31.07 -13.59
C ASN A 154 14.54 -30.56 -13.67
N ARG A 155 14.11 -30.14 -14.86
CA ARG A 155 12.76 -29.62 -15.10
C ARG A 155 11.68 -30.69 -15.07
N GLU A 156 12.06 -31.94 -15.06
CA GLU A 156 11.15 -33.09 -15.00
C GLU A 156 10.92 -33.55 -13.55
N TYR A 157 11.73 -33.05 -12.62
CA TYR A 157 11.53 -33.36 -11.21
C TYR A 157 10.41 -32.58 -10.62
N GLU A 158 9.40 -33.28 -10.14
CA GLU A 158 8.30 -32.71 -9.35
C GLU A 158 8.43 -33.19 -7.91
N SER A 159 8.31 -32.28 -6.94
CA SER A 159 8.25 -32.64 -5.54
C SER A 159 6.99 -33.48 -5.24
N ASP A 160 7.01 -34.26 -4.20
CA ASP A 160 5.85 -35.07 -3.82
C ASP A 160 4.64 -34.20 -3.48
N PHE A 161 4.86 -33.00 -2.91
CA PHE A 161 3.83 -31.99 -2.68
C PHE A 161 3.16 -31.55 -3.99
N VAL A 162 3.91 -31.26 -5.04
CA VAL A 162 3.35 -30.87 -6.35
C VAL A 162 2.56 -32.02 -6.97
N LYS A 163 3.05 -33.26 -6.85
CA LYS A 163 2.34 -34.47 -7.32
C LYS A 163 1.03 -34.66 -6.57
N GLU A 164 1.03 -34.47 -5.25
CA GLU A 164 -0.18 -34.55 -4.42
C GLU A 164 -1.23 -33.54 -4.86
N ILE A 165 -0.84 -32.28 -5.03
CA ILE A 165 -1.75 -31.22 -5.50
C ILE A 165 -2.31 -31.54 -6.90
N LYS A 166 -1.47 -31.96 -7.84
CA LYS A 166 -1.90 -32.32 -9.21
C LYS A 166 -2.88 -33.50 -9.23
N ASN A 167 -2.71 -34.44 -8.31
CA ASN A 167 -3.55 -35.63 -8.20
C ASN A 167 -4.78 -35.44 -7.29
N ALA A 168 -4.87 -34.30 -6.59
CA ALA A 168 -6.00 -34.04 -5.71
C ALA A 168 -7.30 -33.95 -6.53
N LYS A 169 -8.28 -34.75 -6.12
CA LYS A 169 -9.63 -34.71 -6.70
C LYS A 169 -10.36 -33.52 -6.11
N VAL A 170 -10.40 -32.43 -6.85
CA VAL A 170 -11.14 -31.23 -6.48
C VAL A 170 -12.48 -31.24 -7.21
N ALA A 171 -13.57 -31.05 -6.47
CA ALA A 171 -14.89 -30.87 -7.09
C ALA A 171 -14.86 -29.58 -7.97
N PRO A 172 -15.38 -29.65 -9.20
CA PRO A 172 -15.42 -28.47 -10.04
C PRO A 172 -16.28 -27.37 -9.39
N ILE A 173 -15.77 -26.16 -9.39
CA ILE A 173 -16.51 -24.99 -8.92
C ILE A 173 -17.66 -24.76 -9.89
N GLN A 174 -18.88 -24.78 -9.39
CA GLN A 174 -20.06 -24.43 -10.17
C GLN A 174 -20.23 -22.90 -10.11
N PRO A 175 -20.27 -22.21 -11.26
CA PRO A 175 -20.48 -20.77 -11.25
C PRO A 175 -21.92 -20.47 -10.79
N GLU A 176 -22.05 -19.63 -9.78
CA GLU A 176 -23.33 -19.07 -9.36
C GLU A 176 -23.55 -17.75 -10.11
N PHE A 177 -24.54 -17.73 -10.98
CA PHE A 177 -24.93 -16.52 -11.69
C PHE A 177 -25.93 -15.71 -10.89
N LEU A 178 -25.77 -14.39 -10.94
CA LEU A 178 -26.68 -13.46 -10.29
C LEU A 178 -28.09 -13.59 -10.91
N ASP A 179 -29.07 -13.96 -10.13
CA ASP A 179 -30.47 -13.89 -10.52
C ASP A 179 -31.04 -12.52 -10.14
N PHE A 180 -31.19 -11.64 -11.11
CA PHE A 180 -31.67 -10.27 -10.90
C PHE A 180 -33.06 -10.20 -10.23
N LYS A 181 -33.84 -11.25 -10.26
CA LYS A 181 -35.15 -11.30 -9.60
C LYS A 181 -35.09 -11.74 -8.13
N LYS A 182 -34.11 -12.57 -7.80
CA LYS A 182 -33.97 -13.14 -6.45
C LYS A 182 -32.90 -12.44 -5.62
N ASP A 183 -31.79 -12.10 -6.28
CA ASP A 183 -30.59 -11.64 -5.60
C ASP A 183 -30.50 -10.12 -5.49
N LEU A 184 -31.37 -9.39 -6.17
CA LEU A 184 -31.41 -7.94 -6.11
C LEU A 184 -32.70 -7.42 -5.47
N THR A 185 -32.55 -6.50 -4.56
CA THR A 185 -33.65 -5.68 -4.06
C THR A 185 -33.82 -4.46 -4.95
N VAL A 186 -35.01 -4.30 -5.48
CA VAL A 186 -35.38 -3.15 -6.34
C VAL A 186 -36.28 -2.21 -5.53
N THR A 187 -35.84 -0.99 -5.33
CA THR A 187 -36.64 0.04 -4.67
C THR A 187 -36.50 1.37 -5.42
N LYS A 188 -37.14 2.42 -4.92
CA LYS A 188 -37.06 3.77 -5.51
C LYS A 188 -36.65 4.78 -4.44
N THR A 189 -35.81 5.71 -4.82
CA THR A 189 -35.52 6.88 -3.99
C THR A 189 -36.75 7.80 -3.89
N SER A 190 -36.72 8.75 -2.96
CA SER A 190 -37.75 9.80 -2.82
C SER A 190 -37.97 10.60 -4.10
N LYS A 191 -36.95 10.69 -4.98
CA LYS A 191 -37.02 11.30 -6.31
C LYS A 191 -37.45 10.33 -7.41
N LYS A 192 -38.00 9.17 -7.06
CA LYS A 192 -38.45 8.11 -7.96
C LYS A 192 -37.38 7.47 -8.85
N LEU A 193 -36.09 7.69 -8.57
CA LEU A 193 -35.01 6.99 -9.26
C LEU A 193 -34.96 5.53 -8.80
N PRO A 194 -34.79 4.55 -9.73
CA PRO A 194 -34.64 3.17 -9.34
C PRO A 194 -33.35 2.96 -8.57
N LEU A 195 -33.43 2.21 -7.51
CA LEU A 195 -32.29 1.78 -6.71
C LEU A 195 -32.27 0.26 -6.71
N LEU A 196 -31.13 -0.29 -7.13
CA LEU A 196 -30.83 -1.73 -7.14
C LEU A 196 -29.72 -1.97 -6.15
N TYR A 197 -29.90 -2.91 -5.22
CA TYR A 197 -28.84 -3.30 -4.28
C TYR A 197 -28.94 -4.80 -3.93
N LYS A 198 -27.79 -5.35 -3.56
CA LYS A 198 -27.61 -6.72 -3.09
C LYS A 198 -27.11 -6.74 -1.66
#